data_19f00829285a67d5d688105184ca8776
#
_entry.id   19f00829285a67d5d688105184ca8776
#
_cell.length_a   1.000
_cell.length_b   1.000
_cell.length_c   1.000
_cell.angle_alpha   90.00
_cell.angle_beta   90.00
_cell.angle_gamma   90.00
#
_symmetry.space_group_name_H-M   'P 1'
#
loop_
_entity.id
_entity.type
_entity.pdbx_description
1 polymer ?
#
loop_
_entity_poly.entity_id
_entity_poly.type
_entity_poly.pdbx_seq_one_letter_code
_entity_poly.pdbx_strand_id
1 'polypeptide(L)'
;MNPSDMALEQLLLHAAVQQHISDYTYDCLPEEACGVLIGHSSAISRSVTVTQFIPVKNTAEFPLHSFHLDPVQWTRLVLTEKGIIGLFHSHPHTSPEPSGEDLLQLPSFGGLLQVYAIGSPGSPAAPNAPGLKPLQLHAYKIMREKETAELDSDLPSNSWVRPAAEFYSLTPIPCQIK
;
A
#
# COMPACT_ATOMS: atom_id res chain seq x y z
N MET A 1 24.05 1.44 3.28
CA MET A 1 22.70 1.31 3.88
C MET A 1 21.81 2.34 3.22
N ASN A 2 20.86 1.88 2.45
CA ASN A 2 19.90 2.78 1.80
C ASN A 2 19.00 3.40 2.89
N PRO A 3 18.64 4.70 2.82
CA PRO A 3 17.70 5.30 3.78
C PRO A 3 16.34 4.56 3.88
N SER A 4 16.00 3.77 2.86
CA SER A 4 14.80 2.93 2.83
C SER A 4 14.87 1.67 3.70
N ASP A 5 16.06 1.25 4.14
CA ASP A 5 16.26 0.07 5.01
C ASP A 5 16.11 0.38 6.50
N MET A 6 15.89 1.63 6.85
CA MET A 6 15.61 2.00 8.24
C MET A 6 14.30 1.36 8.66
N ALA A 7 14.36 0.60 9.74
CA ALA A 7 13.26 -0.20 10.26
C ALA A 7 12.00 0.65 10.52
N LEU A 8 11.16 0.78 9.51
CA LEU A 8 9.83 1.36 9.67
C LEU A 8 9.03 0.45 10.61
N GLU A 9 8.53 1.00 11.72
CA GLU A 9 7.89 0.23 12.78
C GLU A 9 6.41 0.53 12.93
N GLN A 10 5.92 1.65 12.41
CA GLN A 10 4.51 2.03 12.55
C GLN A 10 4.02 2.97 11.46
N LEU A 11 2.74 2.88 11.18
CA LEU A 11 1.98 3.83 10.38
C LEU A 11 1.15 4.73 11.30
N LEU A 12 1.29 6.03 11.12
CA LEU A 12 0.49 7.05 11.81
C LEU A 12 -0.47 7.67 10.82
N LEU A 13 -1.75 7.64 11.14
CA LEU A 13 -2.82 8.12 10.27
C LEU A 13 -3.60 9.23 10.98
N HIS A 14 -3.76 10.38 10.35
CA HIS A 14 -4.62 11.42 10.89
C HIS A 14 -6.08 10.96 10.87
N ALA A 15 -6.83 11.27 11.93
CA ALA A 15 -8.23 10.85 12.07
C ALA A 15 -9.10 11.26 10.87
N ALA A 16 -8.88 12.46 10.32
CA ALA A 16 -9.59 12.92 9.12
C ALA A 16 -9.26 12.10 7.88
N VAL A 17 -8.03 11.59 7.76
CA VAL A 17 -7.62 10.71 6.66
C VAL A 17 -8.26 9.34 6.79
N GLN A 18 -8.29 8.79 8.01
CA GLN A 18 -9.01 7.54 8.28
C GLN A 18 -10.49 7.65 7.92
N GLN A 19 -11.14 8.74 8.30
CA GLN A 19 -12.53 8.97 7.98
C GLN A 19 -12.76 9.05 6.47
N HIS A 20 -11.88 9.75 5.75
CA HIS A 20 -11.96 9.85 4.28
C HIS A 20 -11.80 8.48 3.61
N ILE A 21 -10.83 7.68 4.06
CA ILE A 21 -10.64 6.31 3.58
C ILE A 21 -11.88 5.46 3.84
N SER A 22 -12.44 5.55 5.05
CA SER A 22 -13.65 4.82 5.42
C SER A 22 -14.83 5.21 4.54
N ASP A 23 -15.11 6.51 4.42
CA ASP A 23 -16.22 7.00 3.61
C ASP A 23 -16.10 6.53 2.16
N TYR A 24 -14.92 6.69 1.57
CA TYR A 24 -14.67 6.28 0.19
C TYR A 24 -14.80 4.75 0.01
N THR A 25 -14.34 3.96 0.98
CA THR A 25 -14.51 2.50 0.96
C THR A 25 -15.99 2.12 0.88
N TYR A 26 -16.83 2.73 1.71
CA TYR A 26 -18.26 2.45 1.70
C TYR A 26 -18.97 2.97 0.45
N ASP A 27 -18.51 4.07 -0.12
CA ASP A 27 -19.05 4.62 -1.36
C ASP A 27 -18.72 3.76 -2.59
N CYS A 28 -17.63 3.01 -2.54
CA CYS A 28 -17.22 2.08 -3.62
C CYS A 28 -17.91 0.71 -3.53
N LEU A 29 -18.51 0.35 -2.40
CA LEU A 29 -19.10 -0.98 -2.25
C LEU A 29 -20.10 -1.29 -3.38
N PRO A 30 -20.11 -2.52 -3.90
CA PRO A 30 -19.38 -3.72 -3.47
C PRO A 30 -17.99 -3.89 -4.11
N GLU A 31 -17.48 -2.92 -4.84
CA GLU A 31 -16.17 -2.93 -5.51
C GLU A 31 -15.05 -2.58 -4.52
N GLU A 32 -13.83 -3.04 -4.83
CA GLU A 32 -12.65 -2.62 -4.10
C GLU A 32 -12.34 -1.14 -4.34
N ALA A 33 -12.29 -0.36 -3.27
CA ALA A 33 -11.80 1.01 -3.28
C ALA A 33 -10.27 0.99 -3.36
N CYS A 34 -9.67 1.95 -4.05
CA CYS A 34 -8.23 2.12 -4.06
C CYS A 34 -7.81 3.59 -4.14
N GLY A 35 -6.57 3.86 -3.75
CA GLY A 35 -6.04 5.22 -3.81
C GLY A 35 -4.62 5.33 -3.25
N VAL A 36 -4.12 6.55 -3.25
CA VAL A 36 -2.75 6.89 -2.94
C VAL A 36 -2.66 7.55 -1.56
N LEU A 37 -1.67 7.14 -0.78
CA LEU A 37 -1.36 7.71 0.52
C LEU A 37 -0.22 8.73 0.37
N ILE A 38 -0.47 9.96 0.79
CA ILE A 38 0.50 11.05 0.82
C ILE A 38 0.93 11.30 2.25
N GLY A 39 2.22 11.52 2.44
CA GLY A 39 2.76 11.76 3.75
C GLY A 39 4.28 11.85 3.77
N HIS A 40 4.87 11.53 4.89
CA HIS A 40 6.31 11.59 5.10
C HIS A 40 6.78 10.50 6.08
N SER A 41 8.01 10.09 5.91
CA SER A 41 8.68 9.18 6.85
C SER A 41 9.60 9.96 7.78
N SER A 42 9.72 9.46 9.02
CA SER A 42 10.66 9.96 10.02
C SER A 42 11.61 8.85 10.44
N ALA A 43 12.88 9.07 10.19
CA ALA A 43 13.95 8.17 10.62
C ALA A 43 14.06 8.09 12.15
N ILE A 44 13.83 9.20 12.84
CA ILE A 44 13.97 9.30 14.31
C ILE A 44 12.87 8.49 15.00
N SER A 45 11.61 8.66 14.57
CA SER A 45 10.48 7.92 15.15
C SER A 45 10.19 6.59 14.47
N ARG A 46 10.97 6.23 13.43
CA ARG A 46 10.79 5.02 12.63
C ARG A 46 9.35 4.81 12.18
N SER A 47 8.71 5.91 11.77
CA SER A 47 7.29 5.95 11.41
C SER A 47 7.05 6.60 10.06
N VAL A 48 5.98 6.19 9.42
CA VAL A 48 5.36 6.91 8.31
C VAL A 48 4.11 7.60 8.82
N THR A 49 4.00 8.89 8.56
CA THR A 49 2.77 9.67 8.85
C THR A 49 2.04 9.95 7.56
N VAL A 50 0.81 9.48 7.45
CA VAL A 50 -0.09 9.76 6.33
C VAL A 50 -0.91 11.00 6.66
N THR A 51 -0.81 12.01 5.81
CA THR A 51 -1.47 13.30 5.97
C THR A 51 -2.62 13.51 4.99
N GLN A 52 -2.67 12.72 3.91
CA GLN A 52 -3.73 12.82 2.91
C GLN A 52 -3.94 11.46 2.23
N PHE A 53 -5.18 11.19 1.89
CA PHE A 53 -5.60 10.12 1.00
C PHE A 53 -6.16 10.71 -0.29
N ILE A 54 -5.69 10.23 -1.43
CA ILE A 54 -6.20 10.62 -2.75
C ILE A 54 -6.87 9.40 -3.38
N PRO A 55 -8.19 9.37 -3.48
CA PRO A 55 -8.91 8.32 -4.19
C PRO A 55 -8.47 8.21 -5.64
N VAL A 56 -8.34 6.98 -6.12
CA VAL A 56 -8.07 6.68 -7.53
C VAL A 56 -9.11 5.69 -8.00
N LYS A 57 -9.60 5.87 -9.22
CA LYS A 57 -10.58 4.96 -9.81
C LYS A 57 -9.98 3.55 -9.93
N ASN A 58 -10.76 2.55 -9.52
CA ASN A 58 -10.45 1.15 -9.80
C ASN A 58 -10.87 0.82 -11.24
N THR A 59 -9.90 0.39 -12.06
CA THR A 59 -10.11 0.01 -13.48
C THR A 59 -9.86 -1.48 -13.71
N ALA A 60 -9.86 -2.29 -12.65
CA ALA A 60 -9.74 -3.74 -12.78
C ALA A 60 -10.90 -4.32 -13.57
N GLU A 61 -10.64 -5.41 -14.29
CA GLU A 61 -11.67 -6.17 -15.02
C GLU A 61 -12.70 -6.81 -14.07
N PHE A 62 -12.23 -7.22 -12.87
CA PHE A 62 -13.06 -7.82 -11.83
C PHE A 62 -12.99 -6.99 -10.53
N PRO A 63 -13.60 -5.79 -10.49
CA PRO A 63 -13.41 -4.83 -9.41
C PRO A 63 -13.98 -5.27 -8.05
N LEU A 64 -14.77 -6.36 -8.01
CA LEU A 64 -15.26 -6.97 -6.78
C LEU A 64 -14.17 -7.75 -6.01
N HIS A 65 -13.07 -8.10 -6.67
CA HIS A 65 -12.05 -9.02 -6.14
C HIS A 65 -10.63 -8.56 -6.43
N SER A 66 -10.46 -7.47 -7.16
CA SER A 66 -9.14 -6.92 -7.50
C SER A 66 -9.22 -5.42 -7.73
N PHE A 67 -8.08 -4.75 -7.65
CA PHE A 67 -7.98 -3.36 -8.04
C PHE A 67 -6.84 -3.13 -9.02
N HIS A 68 -7.06 -2.21 -9.93
CA HIS A 68 -6.01 -1.58 -10.74
C HIS A 68 -6.21 -0.08 -10.68
N LEU A 69 -5.17 0.64 -10.27
CA LEU A 69 -5.21 2.10 -10.31
C LEU A 69 -5.42 2.57 -11.75
N ASP A 70 -6.34 3.50 -11.97
CA ASP A 70 -6.49 4.15 -13.27
C ASP A 70 -5.11 4.69 -13.72
N PRO A 71 -4.57 4.22 -14.86
CA PRO A 71 -3.21 4.52 -15.26
C PRO A 71 -2.97 6.00 -15.56
N VAL A 72 -3.99 6.73 -15.99
CA VAL A 72 -3.89 8.16 -16.28
C VAL A 72 -3.82 8.94 -14.97
N GLN A 73 -4.69 8.62 -14.02
CA GLN A 73 -4.68 9.23 -12.70
C GLN A 73 -3.38 8.92 -11.96
N TRP A 74 -2.95 7.65 -11.97
CA TRP A 74 -1.70 7.23 -11.34
C TRP A 74 -0.48 7.97 -11.91
N THR A 75 -0.34 8.02 -13.24
CA THR A 75 0.76 8.72 -13.89
C THR A 75 0.76 10.21 -13.52
N ARG A 76 -0.41 10.84 -13.53
CA ARG A 76 -0.54 12.24 -13.12
C ARG A 76 -0.07 12.44 -11.68
N LEU A 77 -0.54 11.61 -10.75
CA LEU A 77 -0.16 11.71 -9.34
C LEU A 77 1.36 11.56 -9.15
N VAL A 78 1.98 10.57 -9.79
CA VAL A 78 3.44 10.38 -9.73
C VAL A 78 4.21 11.59 -10.22
N LEU A 79 3.67 12.31 -11.20
CA LEU A 79 4.33 13.50 -11.77
C LEU A 79 4.07 14.78 -10.98
N THR A 80 2.95 14.88 -10.28
CA THR A 80 2.52 16.14 -9.64
C THR A 80 2.60 16.13 -8.13
N GLU A 81 2.39 14.97 -7.49
CA GLU A 81 2.35 14.87 -6.04
C GLU A 81 3.73 14.59 -5.46
N LYS A 82 4.08 15.38 -4.44
CA LYS A 82 5.27 15.12 -3.63
C LYS A 82 4.84 14.37 -2.38
N GLY A 83 5.62 13.34 -2.03
CA GLY A 83 5.36 12.58 -0.80
C GLY A 83 4.36 11.45 -0.96
N ILE A 84 4.24 10.88 -2.16
CA ILE A 84 3.60 9.56 -2.32
C ILE A 84 4.43 8.57 -1.51
N ILE A 85 3.80 7.94 -0.52
CA ILE A 85 4.48 6.99 0.38
C ILE A 85 3.82 5.62 0.42
N GLY A 86 2.60 5.50 -0.07
CA GLY A 86 1.90 4.23 -0.01
C GLY A 86 0.66 4.16 -0.87
N LEU A 87 0.07 2.98 -0.86
CA LEU A 87 -1.24 2.70 -1.44
C LEU A 87 -2.21 2.23 -0.37
N PHE A 88 -3.47 2.45 -0.65
CA PHE A 88 -4.61 1.86 0.04
C PHE A 88 -5.49 1.12 -0.97
N HIS A 89 -6.00 -0.04 -0.57
CA HIS A 89 -7.16 -0.65 -1.21
C HIS A 89 -8.04 -1.35 -0.18
N SER A 90 -9.25 -1.69 -0.57
CA SER A 90 -10.19 -2.38 0.33
C SER A 90 -10.49 -3.80 -0.13
N HIS A 91 -10.77 -4.65 0.86
CA HIS A 91 -11.33 -5.99 0.68
C HIS A 91 -12.79 -5.99 1.17
N PRO A 92 -13.78 -5.76 0.31
CA PRO A 92 -15.18 -5.66 0.72
C PRO A 92 -15.74 -6.92 1.38
N HIS A 93 -15.21 -8.10 1.00
CA HIS A 93 -15.78 -9.40 1.35
C HIS A 93 -14.85 -10.32 2.14
N THR A 94 -13.61 -9.88 2.39
CA THR A 94 -12.60 -10.68 3.09
C THR A 94 -11.87 -9.85 4.15
N SER A 95 -11.03 -10.50 4.94
CA SER A 95 -10.16 -9.82 5.93
C SER A 95 -9.16 -8.89 5.22
N PRO A 96 -8.66 -7.84 5.91
CA PRO A 96 -7.71 -6.90 5.35
C PRO A 96 -6.26 -7.48 5.37
N GLU A 97 -6.12 -8.68 4.86
CA GLU A 97 -4.84 -9.38 4.72
C GLU A 97 -4.42 -9.42 3.25
N PRO A 98 -3.11 -9.31 2.96
CA PRO A 98 -2.63 -9.33 1.58
C PRO A 98 -2.99 -10.63 0.87
N SER A 99 -3.49 -10.50 -0.34
CA SER A 99 -3.70 -11.61 -1.28
C SER A 99 -2.44 -11.91 -2.10
N GLY A 100 -2.42 -13.05 -2.78
CA GLY A 100 -1.36 -13.35 -3.74
C GLY A 100 -1.31 -12.34 -4.89
N GLU A 101 -2.45 -11.80 -5.30
CA GLU A 101 -2.55 -10.78 -6.35
C GLU A 101 -1.96 -9.44 -5.90
N ASP A 102 -2.19 -9.04 -4.65
CA ASP A 102 -1.58 -7.83 -4.07
C ASP A 102 -0.05 -7.89 -4.14
N LEU A 103 0.52 -9.04 -3.78
CA LEU A 103 1.97 -9.24 -3.82
C LEU A 103 2.52 -9.20 -5.26
N LEU A 104 1.79 -9.74 -6.22
CA LEU A 104 2.18 -9.73 -7.64
C LEU A 104 2.15 -8.33 -8.24
N GLN A 105 1.34 -7.42 -7.72
CA GLN A 105 1.25 -6.04 -8.21
C GLN A 105 2.37 -5.13 -7.68
N LEU A 106 2.97 -5.43 -6.51
CA LEU A 106 3.95 -4.56 -5.87
C LEU A 106 5.10 -4.11 -6.78
N PRO A 107 5.69 -4.97 -7.63
CA PRO A 107 6.76 -4.56 -8.55
C PRO A 107 6.35 -3.43 -9.51
N SER A 108 5.05 -3.33 -9.86
CA SER A 108 4.53 -2.33 -10.79
C SER A 108 4.66 -0.89 -10.27
N PHE A 109 4.84 -0.72 -8.97
CA PHE A 109 4.97 0.59 -8.34
C PHE A 109 6.42 1.08 -8.21
N GLY A 110 7.39 0.31 -8.76
CA GLY A 110 8.77 0.75 -8.99
C GLY A 110 9.57 1.18 -7.75
N GLY A 111 9.19 0.71 -6.57
CA GLY A 111 9.90 1.05 -5.33
C GLY A 111 9.62 2.48 -4.81
N LEU A 112 8.61 3.16 -5.34
CA LEU A 112 8.16 4.47 -4.83
C LEU A 112 7.52 4.38 -3.46
N LEU A 113 6.94 3.22 -3.14
CA LEU A 113 6.08 3.03 -1.98
C LEU A 113 6.86 2.45 -0.80
N GLN A 114 6.54 2.89 0.40
CA GLN A 114 7.07 2.39 1.67
C GLN A 114 6.04 1.57 2.44
N VAL A 115 4.76 1.92 2.30
CA VAL A 115 3.66 1.31 3.04
C VAL A 115 2.52 0.89 2.13
N TYR A 116 1.80 -0.11 2.58
CA TYR A 116 0.62 -0.67 1.95
C TYR A 116 -0.46 -0.81 3.01
N ALA A 117 -1.63 -0.27 2.76
CA ALA A 117 -2.75 -0.33 3.70
C ALA A 117 -3.93 -1.06 3.07
N ILE A 118 -4.53 -1.98 3.81
CA ILE A 118 -5.70 -2.75 3.37
C ILE A 118 -6.82 -2.50 4.37
N GLY A 119 -7.98 -2.11 3.87
CA GLY A 119 -9.17 -1.89 4.66
C GLY A 119 -10.26 -2.90 4.37
N SER A 120 -11.01 -3.28 5.39
CA SER A 120 -12.22 -4.10 5.24
C SER A 120 -13.35 -3.44 5.99
N PRO A 121 -14.59 -3.38 5.43
CA PRO A 121 -15.74 -2.91 6.16
C PRO A 121 -15.86 -3.70 7.46
N GLY A 122 -15.84 -3.02 8.58
CA GLY A 122 -16.01 -3.66 9.89
C GLY A 122 -17.43 -4.17 10.08
N SER A 123 -17.59 -5.14 10.96
CA SER A 123 -18.91 -5.44 11.50
C SER A 123 -19.53 -4.16 12.08
N PRO A 124 -20.80 -3.85 11.84
CA PRO A 124 -21.40 -2.66 12.42
C PRO A 124 -21.15 -2.70 13.94
N ALA A 125 -20.27 -1.81 14.37
CA ALA A 125 -20.01 -1.63 15.79
C ALA A 125 -21.34 -1.34 16.47
N ALA A 126 -21.48 -1.80 17.70
CA ALA A 126 -22.66 -1.74 18.55
C ALA A 126 -23.66 -0.64 18.17
N PRO A 127 -24.98 -0.87 18.31
CA PRO A 127 -26.08 -0.06 17.75
C PRO A 127 -26.14 1.40 18.21
N ASN A 128 -25.13 1.91 18.88
CA ASN A 128 -25.12 3.21 19.56
C ASN A 128 -24.28 4.29 18.88
N ALA A 129 -23.73 4.06 17.67
CA ALA A 129 -23.00 5.10 16.94
C ALA A 129 -23.62 5.28 15.53
N PRO A 130 -24.75 5.98 15.40
CA PRO A 130 -25.35 6.27 14.11
C PRO A 130 -24.41 7.13 13.27
N GLY A 131 -24.14 6.67 12.04
CA GLY A 131 -23.29 7.38 11.07
C GLY A 131 -21.82 6.98 11.06
N LEU A 132 -21.36 6.12 11.94
CA LEU A 132 -20.02 5.58 11.87
C LEU A 132 -19.94 4.48 10.79
N LYS A 133 -19.02 4.63 9.87
CA LYS A 133 -18.67 3.60 8.88
C LYS A 133 -17.43 2.87 9.38
N PRO A 134 -17.57 1.76 10.16
CA PRO A 134 -16.42 1.10 10.76
C PRO A 134 -15.53 0.50 9.67
N LEU A 135 -14.23 0.72 9.77
CA LEU A 135 -13.22 0.16 8.89
C LEU A 135 -12.16 -0.56 9.72
N GLN A 136 -11.98 -1.83 9.46
CA GLN A 136 -10.82 -2.55 9.94
C GLN A 136 -9.66 -2.25 8.98
N LEU A 137 -8.61 -1.61 9.49
CA LEU A 137 -7.48 -1.16 8.69
C LEU A 137 -6.19 -1.83 9.16
N HIS A 138 -5.54 -2.53 8.26
CA HIS A 138 -4.23 -3.12 8.47
C HIS A 138 -3.19 -2.38 7.65
N ALA A 139 -2.00 -2.22 8.22
CA ALA A 139 -0.87 -1.58 7.57
C ALA A 139 0.31 -2.54 7.44
N TYR A 140 1.02 -2.41 6.35
CA TYR A 140 2.15 -3.25 6.00
C TYR A 140 3.30 -2.37 5.52
N LYS A 141 4.50 -2.72 5.95
CA LYS A 141 5.73 -2.22 5.37
C LYS A 141 6.03 -3.02 4.10
N ILE A 142 6.37 -2.31 3.03
CA ILE A 142 6.85 -2.94 1.79
C ILE A 142 8.34 -3.22 1.96
N MET A 143 8.71 -4.49 1.90
CA MET A 143 10.08 -4.95 1.89
C MET A 143 10.50 -5.23 0.45
N ARG A 144 11.73 -4.83 0.11
CA ARG A 144 12.32 -5.07 -1.20
C ARG A 144 13.63 -5.80 -1.01
N GLU A 145 13.68 -7.01 -1.45
CA GLU A 145 14.87 -7.84 -1.42
C GLU A 145 15.44 -7.96 -2.84
N LYS A 146 16.73 -7.76 -2.97
CA LYS A 146 17.44 -8.03 -4.21
C LYS A 146 18.08 -9.38 -4.09
N GLU A 147 17.88 -10.23 -5.10
CA GLU A 147 18.67 -11.43 -5.22
C GLU A 147 20.15 -11.02 -5.28
N THR A 148 20.93 -11.42 -4.28
CA THR A 148 22.39 -11.32 -4.36
C THR A 148 22.81 -12.31 -5.44
N ALA A 149 23.18 -11.79 -6.62
CA ALA A 149 23.81 -12.60 -7.63
C ALA A 149 25.08 -13.21 -7.00
N GLU A 150 25.03 -14.47 -6.66
CA GLU A 150 26.26 -15.22 -6.47
C GLU A 150 26.99 -15.14 -7.80
N LEU A 151 28.09 -14.41 -7.82
CA LEU A 151 29.02 -14.37 -8.93
C LEU A 151 29.59 -15.79 -9.05
N ASP A 152 28.97 -16.59 -9.88
CA ASP A 152 29.55 -17.83 -10.31
C ASP A 152 30.82 -17.46 -11.11
N SER A 153 31.97 -17.60 -10.47
CA SER A 153 33.29 -17.21 -10.99
C SER A 153 33.70 -17.99 -12.26
N ASP A 154 32.91 -18.97 -12.66
CA ASP A 154 33.21 -19.89 -13.77
C ASP A 154 32.45 -19.59 -15.07
N LEU A 155 31.71 -18.47 -15.15
CA LEU A 155 30.99 -18.11 -16.37
C LEU A 155 31.88 -17.31 -17.35
N PRO A 156 31.88 -17.68 -18.65
CA PRO A 156 32.62 -16.96 -19.66
C PRO A 156 32.12 -15.52 -19.79
N SER A 157 33.04 -14.59 -20.03
CA SER A 157 32.86 -13.13 -20.05
C SER A 157 31.81 -12.55 -21.04
N ASN A 158 31.06 -13.41 -21.74
CA ASN A 158 30.00 -13.03 -22.70
C ASN A 158 28.60 -13.49 -22.25
N SER A 159 28.42 -13.95 -21.03
CA SER A 159 27.09 -14.25 -20.52
C SER A 159 26.37 -12.96 -20.15
N TRP A 160 25.20 -12.75 -20.75
CA TRP A 160 24.26 -11.68 -20.36
C TRP A 160 23.95 -11.85 -18.88
N VAL A 161 24.44 -10.93 -18.06
CA VAL A 161 24.07 -10.89 -16.63
C VAL A 161 22.59 -10.64 -16.55
N ARG A 162 21.81 -11.62 -16.06
CA ARG A 162 20.40 -11.39 -15.77
C ARG A 162 20.33 -10.28 -14.72
N PRO A 163 19.48 -9.26 -14.89
CA PRO A 163 19.27 -8.31 -13.82
C PRO A 163 18.80 -9.10 -12.59
N ALA A 164 19.40 -8.79 -11.45
CA ALA A 164 19.01 -9.43 -10.18
C ALA A 164 17.49 -9.30 -10.00
N ALA A 165 16.83 -10.43 -9.74
CA ALA A 165 15.39 -10.43 -9.51
C ALA A 165 15.10 -9.65 -8.22
N GLU A 166 14.15 -8.74 -8.28
CA GLU A 166 13.66 -8.02 -7.10
C GLU A 166 12.41 -8.72 -6.58
N PHE A 167 12.44 -9.08 -5.31
CA PHE A 167 11.31 -9.67 -4.61
C PHE A 167 10.70 -8.63 -3.67
N TYR A 168 9.38 -8.60 -3.63
CA TYR A 168 8.63 -7.74 -2.75
C TYR A 168 7.84 -8.59 -1.76
N SER A 169 7.81 -8.15 -0.51
CA SER A 169 7.00 -8.76 0.54
C SER A 169 6.37 -7.67 1.41
N LEU A 170 5.31 -8.05 2.14
CA LEU A 170 4.56 -7.18 3.04
C LEU A 170 4.73 -7.67 4.47
N THR A 171 5.27 -6.83 5.34
CA THR A 171 5.42 -7.10 6.76
C THR A 171 4.43 -6.28 7.56
N PRO A 172 3.57 -6.88 8.39
CA PRO A 172 2.61 -6.15 9.22
C PRO A 172 3.31 -5.14 10.13
N ILE A 173 2.74 -3.95 10.24
CA ILE A 173 3.15 -2.92 11.19
C ILE A 173 1.94 -2.34 11.91
N PRO A 174 2.09 -1.88 13.16
CA PRO A 174 1.02 -1.17 13.86
C PRO A 174 0.52 0.06 13.10
N CYS A 175 -0.80 0.23 13.04
CA CYS A 175 -1.46 1.41 12.51
C CYS A 175 -2.09 2.18 13.69
N GLN A 176 -1.70 3.43 13.88
CA GLN A 176 -2.21 4.28 14.96
C GLN A 176 -2.88 5.52 14.37
N ILE A 177 -4.02 5.87 14.97
CA ILE A 177 -4.76 7.07 14.61
C ILE A 177 -4.34 8.20 15.56
N LYS A 178 -4.05 9.36 14.97
CA LYS A 178 -3.68 10.59 15.69
C LYS A 178 -4.75 11.65 15.57
#